data_8c4d12975e95a0d49d0a5539e1f601ee
#
_entry.id   8c4d12975e95a0d49d0a5539e1f601ee
#
_cell.length_a   1.000
_cell.length_b   1.000
_cell.length_c   1.000
_cell.angle_alpha   90.00
_cell.angle_beta   90.00
_cell.angle_gamma   90.00
#
_symmetry.space_group_name_H-M   'P 1'
#
loop_
_entity.id
_entity.type
_entity.pdbx_description
1 polymer ?
#
loop_
_entity_poly.entity_id
_entity_poly.type
_entity_poly.pdbx_seq_one_letter_code
_entity_poly.pdbx_strand_id
1 'polypeptide(L)'
;MKNFYRVSMKMLTACLFLKFGFAEAQLTVIGLGNYNVGAVSDNGVVSMHTSGGGIYKWDAAGGLVQIGSISNGYPAAGRTVVSNDGTKISSSITNAATGFNEISTYDVATSTWVNRGGLVPTGWDGSVSSTWGMTTNGSTIVGLGFLTAANAHAVKWDAVSGMIDLGSMVPGRSSRANAINAAGTVIVGWQDEPTGTRSGAKWQDGVESFITDNNGNNVGEAGGISADGNTIIGSANPNPYVWNSVSGLTYITHPNASFSFKGGATGISADGKKVIGYYRAFGAPPMSGEGFIWTSASGRINLNDYAVSLGIATNGVTMGLPLAISQDGKKIAGAGTNASGQMIAFYLDISQFLSVNDAVKEKNSIGIYPNPVTDILYFKGKGKIEKAEIYNMVGQKVKSFDTVEGQIDVSSLSKGDYILQYSVKGVKQEAYKFIKK
;
A
#
# COMPACT_ATOMS: atom_id res chain seq x y z
N MET A 1 -16.65 64.40 53.73
CA MET A 1 -15.57 63.46 53.50
C MET A 1 -16.12 62.31 52.68
N LYS A 2 -15.88 62.28 51.37
CA LYS A 2 -16.38 61.25 50.44
C LYS A 2 -15.19 60.43 50.00
N ASN A 3 -15.11 59.16 50.35
CA ASN A 3 -14.09 58.20 49.92
C ASN A 3 -14.50 57.64 48.55
N PHE A 4 -13.67 57.92 47.54
CA PHE A 4 -13.73 57.27 46.21
C PHE A 4 -12.92 55.99 46.24
N TYR A 5 -13.57 54.84 46.12
CA TYR A 5 -12.92 53.58 45.81
C TYR A 5 -12.65 53.48 44.30
N ARG A 6 -11.38 53.46 43.93
CA ARG A 6 -10.92 53.12 42.56
C ARG A 6 -10.91 51.58 42.46
N VAL A 7 -11.80 51.01 41.67
CA VAL A 7 -11.75 49.64 41.25
C VAL A 7 -10.83 49.57 40.02
N SER A 8 -9.69 48.95 40.21
CA SER A 8 -8.75 48.65 39.11
C SER A 8 -9.15 47.37 38.42
N MET A 9 -9.76 47.48 37.22
CA MET A 9 -10.13 46.36 36.35
C MET A 9 -8.87 45.88 35.62
N LYS A 10 -8.22 44.80 36.08
CA LYS A 10 -7.18 44.13 35.36
C LYS A 10 -7.82 43.32 34.25
N MET A 11 -7.76 43.79 33.02
CA MET A 11 -8.04 43.02 31.82
C MET A 11 -7.00 41.92 31.67
N LEU A 12 -7.36 40.67 31.96
CA LEU A 12 -6.56 39.51 31.68
C LEU A 12 -6.77 39.12 30.22
N THR A 13 -5.89 39.58 29.34
CA THR A 13 -5.88 39.15 27.93
C THR A 13 -5.34 37.73 27.88
N ALA A 14 -6.24 36.76 27.86
CA ALA A 14 -5.91 35.36 27.54
C ALA A 14 -5.58 35.26 26.05
N CYS A 15 -4.31 35.30 25.70
CA CYS A 15 -3.85 34.90 24.39
C CYS A 15 -4.07 33.38 24.23
N LEU A 16 -5.18 33.02 23.60
CA LEU A 16 -5.42 31.65 23.15
C LEU A 16 -4.47 31.41 21.97
N PHE A 17 -3.29 30.85 22.25
CA PHE A 17 -2.44 30.27 21.21
C PHE A 17 -3.13 29.02 20.68
N LEU A 18 -3.95 29.16 19.66
CA LEU A 18 -4.32 28.05 18.78
C LEU A 18 -3.00 27.55 18.17
N LYS A 19 -2.40 26.51 18.75
CA LYS A 19 -1.43 25.70 18.06
C LYS A 19 -2.20 24.99 16.92
N PHE A 20 -2.20 25.58 15.73
CA PHE A 20 -2.39 24.83 14.51
C PHE A 20 -1.19 23.88 14.42
N GLY A 21 -1.33 22.70 14.96
CA GLY A 21 -0.40 21.61 14.70
C GLY A 21 -0.56 21.26 13.22
N PHE A 22 0.30 21.78 12.37
CA PHE A 22 0.51 21.17 11.07
C PHE A 22 1.07 19.79 11.39
N ALA A 23 0.27 18.75 11.11
CA ALA A 23 0.77 17.40 11.14
C ALA A 23 1.77 17.30 9.96
N GLU A 24 3.05 17.41 10.23
CA GLU A 24 4.08 17.23 9.22
C GLU A 24 4.10 15.79 8.79
N ALA A 25 4.29 15.53 7.49
CA ALA A 25 4.58 14.21 6.97
C ALA A 25 5.80 13.67 7.71
N GLN A 26 5.69 12.48 8.25
CA GLN A 26 6.60 12.03 9.28
C GLN A 26 7.05 10.59 9.03
N LEU A 27 8.35 10.37 9.13
CA LEU A 27 8.92 9.05 9.28
C LEU A 27 9.17 8.78 10.78
N THR A 28 8.50 7.76 11.31
CA THR A 28 8.56 7.39 12.73
C THR A 28 9.12 5.98 12.88
N VAL A 29 10.08 5.79 13.77
CA VAL A 29 10.49 4.46 14.25
C VAL A 29 9.48 4.03 15.31
N ILE A 30 8.70 2.98 15.01
CA ILE A 30 7.60 2.52 15.85
C ILE A 30 7.95 1.31 16.72
N GLY A 31 9.10 0.69 16.49
CA GLY A 31 9.62 -0.41 17.28
C GLY A 31 11.08 -0.70 16.97
N LEU A 32 11.84 -1.08 17.98
CA LEU A 32 13.22 -1.59 17.85
C LEU A 32 13.21 -3.11 17.90
N GLY A 33 13.84 -3.76 16.92
CA GLY A 33 13.90 -5.21 16.83
C GLY A 33 13.21 -5.77 15.59
N ASN A 34 13.06 -7.10 15.56
CA ASN A 34 12.50 -7.82 14.42
C ASN A 34 10.96 -7.89 14.52
N TYR A 35 10.30 -6.86 14.02
CA TYR A 35 8.85 -6.82 13.86
C TYR A 35 8.45 -7.14 12.41
N ASN A 36 7.52 -8.06 12.25
CA ASN A 36 6.82 -8.31 11.00
C ASN A 36 5.56 -7.44 10.96
N VAL A 37 5.63 -6.34 10.24
CA VAL A 37 4.47 -5.47 10.02
C VAL A 37 3.48 -6.18 9.10
N GLY A 38 2.23 -6.26 9.52
CA GLY A 38 1.19 -6.95 8.78
C GLY A 38 0.30 -6.02 7.97
N ALA A 39 -0.21 -4.95 8.58
CA ALA A 39 -1.10 -3.99 7.93
C ALA A 39 -1.05 -2.61 8.59
N VAL A 40 -1.54 -1.60 7.87
CA VAL A 40 -1.73 -0.23 8.35
C VAL A 40 -3.08 0.30 7.87
N SER A 41 -3.86 0.92 8.78
CA SER A 41 -5.16 1.53 8.50
C SER A 41 -5.04 2.98 8.01
N ASP A 42 -6.12 3.54 7.45
CA ASP A 42 -6.15 4.95 7.01
C ASP A 42 -6.04 5.94 8.17
N ASN A 43 -6.43 5.55 9.38
CA ASN A 43 -6.23 6.37 10.58
C ASN A 43 -4.89 6.13 11.31
N GLY A 44 -3.99 5.31 10.73
CA GLY A 44 -2.62 5.12 11.20
C GLY A 44 -2.42 4.04 12.26
N VAL A 45 -3.38 3.15 12.48
CA VAL A 45 -3.16 1.95 13.31
C VAL A 45 -2.33 0.94 12.54
N VAL A 46 -1.22 0.50 13.11
CA VAL A 46 -0.34 -0.54 12.55
C VAL A 46 -0.48 -1.81 13.37
N SER A 47 -0.70 -2.93 12.70
CA SER A 47 -0.66 -4.27 13.30
C SER A 47 0.63 -5.00 12.93
N MET A 48 1.23 -5.68 13.89
CA MET A 48 2.49 -6.39 13.69
C MET A 48 2.67 -7.55 14.67
N HIS A 49 3.59 -8.44 14.36
CA HIS A 49 3.97 -9.53 15.26
C HIS A 49 5.50 -9.70 15.31
N THR A 50 5.98 -10.41 16.30
CA THR A 50 7.39 -10.81 16.42
C THR A 50 7.56 -12.30 16.19
N SER A 51 8.77 -12.74 15.85
CA SER A 51 9.11 -14.16 15.75
C SER A 51 8.94 -14.94 17.06
N GLY A 52 8.95 -14.24 18.20
CA GLY A 52 8.64 -14.80 19.52
C GLY A 52 7.15 -14.97 19.82
N GLY A 53 6.27 -14.72 18.84
CA GLY A 53 4.82 -14.92 18.96
C GLY A 53 4.04 -13.75 19.55
N GLY A 54 4.68 -12.65 19.94
CA GLY A 54 3.98 -11.45 20.41
C GLY A 54 3.21 -10.77 19.28
N ILE A 55 1.95 -10.41 19.51
CA ILE A 55 1.10 -9.63 18.61
C ILE A 55 0.97 -8.22 19.14
N TYR A 56 1.21 -7.22 18.31
CA TYR A 56 1.28 -5.82 18.71
C TYR A 56 0.39 -4.94 17.84
N LYS A 57 -0.09 -3.88 18.46
CA LYS A 57 -0.72 -2.72 17.84
C LYS A 57 0.15 -1.49 18.12
N TRP A 58 0.28 -0.62 17.12
CA TRP A 58 0.83 0.73 17.30
C TRP A 58 -0.13 1.75 16.73
N ASP A 59 -0.25 2.88 17.39
CA ASP A 59 -0.83 4.12 16.87
C ASP A 59 -0.12 5.34 17.49
N ALA A 60 -0.26 6.51 16.87
CA ALA A 60 0.45 7.71 17.31
C ALA A 60 0.06 8.20 18.72
N ALA A 61 -1.14 7.87 19.19
CA ALA A 61 -1.62 8.28 20.52
C ALA A 61 -1.23 7.29 21.62
N GLY A 62 -1.33 5.98 21.35
CA GLY A 62 -1.11 4.92 22.33
C GLY A 62 0.30 4.30 22.30
N GLY A 63 1.08 4.58 21.26
CA GLY A 63 2.39 3.95 21.07
C GLY A 63 2.29 2.45 20.75
N LEU A 64 3.37 1.73 21.00
CA LEU A 64 3.47 0.29 20.75
C LEU A 64 2.94 -0.51 21.94
N VAL A 65 1.90 -1.30 21.73
CA VAL A 65 1.23 -2.09 22.76
C VAL A 65 1.12 -3.55 22.32
N GLN A 66 1.54 -4.48 23.18
CA GLN A 66 1.27 -5.90 22.96
C GLN A 66 -0.20 -6.18 23.27
N ILE A 67 -0.92 -6.79 22.33
CA ILE A 67 -2.35 -7.07 22.42
C ILE A 67 -2.67 -8.56 22.48
N GLY A 68 -1.68 -9.42 22.27
CA GLY A 68 -1.86 -10.88 22.32
C GLY A 68 -0.56 -11.62 22.08
N SER A 69 -0.65 -12.95 22.08
CA SER A 69 0.49 -13.81 21.80
C SER A 69 0.07 -15.18 21.25
N ILE A 70 1.02 -15.82 20.59
CA ILE A 70 0.97 -17.22 20.17
C ILE A 70 1.90 -18.00 21.10
N SER A 71 1.36 -18.93 21.88
CA SER A 71 2.14 -19.64 22.90
C SER A 71 3.03 -20.74 22.33
N ASN A 72 2.72 -21.26 21.14
CA ASN A 72 3.41 -22.39 20.52
C ASN A 72 4.55 -21.96 19.57
N GLY A 73 4.94 -20.68 19.61
CA GLY A 73 5.95 -20.16 18.71
C GLY A 73 5.47 -20.04 17.27
N TYR A 74 6.29 -19.42 16.47
CA TYR A 74 6.10 -19.34 15.01
C TYR A 74 6.57 -20.67 14.38
N PRO A 75 5.86 -21.33 13.36
CA PRO A 75 5.87 -20.74 12.03
C PRO A 75 4.49 -20.57 11.34
N ALA A 76 3.40 -21.03 11.89
CA ALA A 76 2.11 -21.07 11.18
C ALA A 76 1.17 -19.89 11.51
N ALA A 77 1.70 -18.82 12.09
CA ALA A 77 0.89 -17.69 12.58
C ALA A 77 0.23 -16.84 11.50
N GLY A 78 0.70 -16.94 10.25
CA GLY A 78 0.18 -16.11 9.18
C GLY A 78 0.59 -14.63 9.30
N ARG A 79 -0.32 -13.72 9.01
CA ARG A 79 -0.10 -12.27 8.97
C ARG A 79 -1.08 -11.59 9.93
N THR A 80 -0.67 -10.52 10.59
CA THR A 80 -1.61 -9.63 11.27
C THR A 80 -2.24 -8.68 10.27
N VAL A 81 -3.55 -8.40 10.40
CA VAL A 81 -4.26 -7.47 9.51
C VAL A 81 -5.13 -6.53 10.35
N VAL A 82 -5.42 -5.33 9.82
CA VAL A 82 -6.23 -4.32 10.49
C VAL A 82 -7.30 -3.78 9.53
N SER A 83 -8.51 -3.53 10.06
CA SER A 83 -9.58 -2.87 9.29
C SER A 83 -9.20 -1.44 8.93
N ASN A 84 -9.81 -0.90 7.87
CA ASN A 84 -9.46 0.42 7.35
C ASN A 84 -9.65 1.55 8.37
N ASP A 85 -10.64 1.42 9.24
CA ASP A 85 -10.93 2.34 10.35
C ASP A 85 -10.09 2.08 11.61
N GLY A 86 -9.22 1.07 11.60
CA GLY A 86 -8.36 0.72 12.73
C GLY A 86 -9.08 0.09 13.94
N THR A 87 -10.37 -0.23 13.82
CA THR A 87 -11.17 -0.71 14.97
C THR A 87 -11.08 -2.21 15.20
N LYS A 88 -10.69 -2.99 14.18
CA LYS A 88 -10.56 -4.45 14.24
C LYS A 88 -9.20 -4.90 13.77
N ILE A 89 -8.61 -5.84 14.49
CA ILE A 89 -7.38 -6.52 14.08
C ILE A 89 -7.68 -8.02 13.99
N SER A 90 -7.14 -8.71 12.98
CA SER A 90 -7.13 -10.16 12.97
C SER A 90 -5.69 -10.69 12.94
N SER A 91 -5.49 -11.78 13.64
CA SER A 91 -4.24 -12.54 13.69
C SER A 91 -4.54 -13.97 14.06
N SER A 92 -3.53 -14.82 13.99
CA SER A 92 -3.62 -16.13 14.64
C SER A 92 -3.31 -15.96 16.14
N ILE A 93 -4.16 -16.49 16.99
CA ILE A 93 -3.98 -16.46 18.44
C ILE A 93 -4.17 -17.88 18.97
N THR A 94 -3.40 -18.26 19.99
CA THR A 94 -3.58 -19.55 20.65
C THR A 94 -4.90 -19.55 21.44
N ASN A 95 -5.80 -20.46 21.09
CA ASN A 95 -7.02 -20.71 21.82
C ASN A 95 -6.71 -21.48 23.10
N ALA A 96 -6.96 -20.89 24.26
CA ALA A 96 -6.66 -21.50 25.57
C ALA A 96 -7.45 -22.80 25.82
N ALA A 97 -8.59 -23.01 25.18
CA ALA A 97 -9.40 -24.20 25.35
C ALA A 97 -8.88 -25.40 24.54
N THR A 98 -8.28 -25.15 23.37
CA THR A 98 -7.82 -26.21 22.47
C THR A 98 -6.30 -26.35 22.43
N GLY A 99 -5.56 -25.28 22.81
CA GLY A 99 -4.11 -25.19 22.67
C GLY A 99 -3.62 -24.92 21.25
N PHE A 100 -4.51 -24.80 20.26
CA PHE A 100 -4.15 -24.53 18.87
C PHE A 100 -4.21 -23.03 18.55
N ASN A 101 -3.34 -22.59 17.64
CA ASN A 101 -3.44 -21.28 17.01
C ASN A 101 -4.56 -21.31 15.97
N GLU A 102 -5.37 -20.27 15.97
CA GLU A 102 -6.49 -20.16 15.06
C GLU A 102 -6.75 -18.71 14.65
N ILE A 103 -7.37 -18.51 13.49
CA ILE A 103 -7.87 -17.20 13.07
C ILE A 103 -8.67 -16.59 14.22
N SER A 104 -8.32 -15.37 14.62
CA SER A 104 -8.95 -14.68 15.73
C SER A 104 -9.13 -13.20 15.39
N THR A 105 -10.13 -12.58 15.99
CA THR A 105 -10.43 -11.16 15.83
C THR A 105 -10.27 -10.43 17.15
N TYR A 106 -9.61 -9.28 17.12
CA TYR A 106 -9.46 -8.35 18.22
C TYR A 106 -10.30 -7.11 17.97
N ASP A 107 -11.12 -6.77 18.95
CA ASP A 107 -11.85 -5.51 18.97
C ASP A 107 -11.03 -4.49 19.76
N VAL A 108 -10.65 -3.39 19.11
CA VAL A 108 -9.77 -2.38 19.71
C VAL A 108 -10.46 -1.61 20.83
N ALA A 109 -11.78 -1.39 20.75
CA ALA A 109 -12.52 -0.64 21.75
C ALA A 109 -12.69 -1.44 23.06
N THR A 110 -12.93 -2.74 22.96
CA THR A 110 -13.13 -3.62 24.13
C THR A 110 -11.85 -4.32 24.57
N SER A 111 -10.79 -4.24 23.77
CA SER A 111 -9.51 -4.94 23.99
C SER A 111 -9.66 -6.45 24.16
N THR A 112 -10.57 -7.08 23.40
CA THR A 112 -10.89 -8.51 23.51
C THR A 112 -10.60 -9.28 22.24
N TRP A 113 -10.07 -10.51 22.39
CA TRP A 113 -9.91 -11.48 21.32
C TRP A 113 -11.07 -12.47 21.28
N VAL A 114 -11.50 -12.83 20.07
CA VAL A 114 -12.47 -13.90 19.82
C VAL A 114 -11.90 -14.86 18.79
N ASN A 115 -11.74 -16.11 19.18
CA ASN A 115 -11.28 -17.19 18.34
C ASN A 115 -12.36 -17.61 17.32
N ARG A 116 -11.94 -18.00 16.12
CA ARG A 116 -12.83 -18.33 14.98
C ARG A 116 -12.70 -19.77 14.48
N GLY A 117 -11.77 -20.53 15.06
CA GLY A 117 -11.56 -21.93 14.74
C GLY A 117 -10.79 -22.18 13.44
N GLY A 118 -10.96 -23.40 12.92
CA GLY A 118 -10.37 -23.87 11.67
C GLY A 118 -11.33 -24.82 10.92
N LEU A 119 -10.84 -25.48 9.88
CA LEU A 119 -11.63 -26.46 9.10
C LEU A 119 -11.82 -27.79 9.87
N VAL A 120 -10.85 -28.16 10.67
CA VAL A 120 -10.86 -29.39 11.48
C VAL A 120 -10.43 -29.07 12.91
N PRO A 121 -10.86 -29.87 13.92
CA PRO A 121 -10.54 -29.61 15.33
C PRO A 121 -9.09 -29.93 15.69
N THR A 122 -8.40 -30.73 14.91
CA THR A 122 -7.00 -31.13 15.12
C THR A 122 -6.13 -30.51 14.04
N GLY A 123 -5.32 -29.54 14.43
CA GLY A 123 -4.48 -28.81 13.50
C GLY A 123 -3.15 -29.50 13.20
N TRP A 124 -2.32 -28.78 12.49
CA TRP A 124 -0.93 -29.13 12.21
C TRP A 124 0.00 -28.06 12.75
N ASP A 125 1.15 -28.51 13.30
CA ASP A 125 2.21 -27.63 13.83
C ASP A 125 1.67 -26.58 14.83
N GLY A 126 0.76 -27.04 15.71
CA GLY A 126 0.14 -26.17 16.72
C GLY A 126 -0.93 -25.22 16.18
N SER A 127 -1.35 -25.34 14.92
CA SER A 127 -2.34 -24.46 14.31
C SER A 127 -3.46 -25.21 13.60
N VAL A 128 -4.70 -24.72 13.70
CA VAL A 128 -5.85 -25.18 12.90
C VAL A 128 -6.14 -24.24 11.74
N SER A 129 -5.77 -22.96 11.86
CA SER A 129 -5.90 -21.96 10.80
C SER A 129 -4.96 -20.78 11.03
N SER A 130 -4.74 -19.98 9.97
CA SER A 130 -3.93 -18.76 10.06
C SER A 130 -4.51 -17.60 9.23
N THR A 131 -4.45 -16.38 9.79
CA THR A 131 -4.90 -15.15 9.15
C THR A 131 -3.91 -14.65 8.11
N TRP A 132 -4.43 -14.19 6.93
CA TRP A 132 -3.59 -13.60 5.89
C TRP A 132 -4.16 -12.30 5.30
N GLY A 133 -5.48 -12.15 5.21
CA GLY A 133 -6.15 -10.96 4.69
C GLY A 133 -7.48 -10.68 5.37
N MET A 134 -7.99 -9.46 5.18
CA MET A 134 -9.27 -9.03 5.74
C MET A 134 -9.91 -7.97 4.82
N THR A 135 -11.24 -7.95 4.71
CA THR A 135 -11.96 -6.86 4.05
C THR A 135 -11.73 -5.53 4.78
N THR A 136 -11.87 -4.42 4.07
CA THR A 136 -11.63 -3.08 4.60
C THR A 136 -12.46 -2.75 5.85
N ASN A 137 -13.67 -3.28 5.96
CA ASN A 137 -14.57 -3.12 7.12
C ASN A 137 -14.36 -4.17 8.23
N GLY A 138 -13.42 -5.09 8.05
CA GLY A 138 -13.13 -6.14 9.04
C GLY A 138 -14.20 -7.21 9.20
N SER A 139 -15.17 -7.32 8.27
CA SER A 139 -16.27 -8.29 8.37
C SER A 139 -15.91 -9.69 7.88
N THR A 140 -14.94 -9.79 6.98
CA THR A 140 -14.50 -11.05 6.38
C THR A 140 -13.00 -11.21 6.49
N ILE A 141 -12.55 -12.38 6.90
CA ILE A 141 -11.14 -12.73 7.04
C ILE A 141 -10.85 -13.86 6.07
N VAL A 142 -9.68 -13.83 5.45
CA VAL A 142 -9.19 -14.92 4.60
C VAL A 142 -7.84 -15.41 5.08
N GLY A 143 -7.53 -16.64 4.75
CA GLY A 143 -6.29 -17.23 5.21
C GLY A 143 -6.09 -18.67 4.76
N LEU A 144 -5.51 -19.45 5.65
CA LEU A 144 -5.22 -20.86 5.45
C LEU A 144 -5.85 -21.67 6.56
N GLY A 145 -6.52 -22.77 6.22
CA GLY A 145 -7.05 -23.76 7.14
C GLY A 145 -6.39 -25.12 6.92
N PHE A 146 -5.87 -25.72 7.99
CA PHE A 146 -5.25 -27.05 7.91
C PHE A 146 -6.31 -28.13 7.82
N LEU A 147 -6.11 -29.13 6.96
CA LEU A 147 -6.89 -30.36 6.86
C LEU A 147 -6.12 -31.55 7.45
N THR A 148 -4.83 -31.59 7.15
CA THR A 148 -3.89 -32.62 7.61
C THR A 148 -2.49 -32.01 7.74
N ALA A 149 -1.54 -32.80 8.23
CA ALA A 149 -0.13 -32.46 8.25
C ALA A 149 0.47 -31.98 6.92
N ALA A 150 -0.07 -32.49 5.81
CA ALA A 150 0.50 -32.26 4.47
C ALA A 150 -0.40 -31.42 3.57
N ASN A 151 -1.59 -31.06 4.01
CA ASN A 151 -2.58 -30.38 3.17
C ASN A 151 -3.32 -29.27 3.94
N ALA A 152 -3.43 -28.13 3.32
CA ALA A 152 -4.14 -26.97 3.83
C ALA A 152 -4.84 -26.24 2.69
N HIS A 153 -6.01 -25.71 2.93
CA HIS A 153 -6.77 -24.99 1.94
C HIS A 153 -6.87 -23.50 2.24
N ALA A 154 -7.08 -22.71 1.21
CA ALA A 154 -7.56 -21.36 1.33
C ALA A 154 -8.89 -21.35 2.08
N VAL A 155 -9.04 -20.44 3.04
CA VAL A 155 -10.27 -20.29 3.82
C VAL A 155 -10.79 -18.87 3.81
N LYS A 156 -12.10 -18.75 4.00
CA LYS A 156 -12.81 -17.51 4.28
C LYS A 156 -13.62 -17.68 5.56
N TRP A 157 -13.58 -16.69 6.44
CA TRP A 157 -14.45 -16.62 7.60
C TRP A 157 -15.27 -15.33 7.59
N ASP A 158 -16.55 -15.44 7.88
CA ASP A 158 -17.44 -14.32 8.22
C ASP A 158 -18.42 -14.72 9.33
N ALA A 159 -19.08 -13.73 9.96
CA ALA A 159 -19.93 -13.97 11.12
C ALA A 159 -21.25 -14.71 10.78
N VAL A 160 -21.64 -14.77 9.51
CA VAL A 160 -22.88 -15.41 9.06
C VAL A 160 -22.64 -16.87 8.70
N SER A 161 -21.57 -17.12 7.93
CA SER A 161 -21.27 -18.43 7.35
C SER A 161 -20.29 -19.26 8.20
N GLY A 162 -19.56 -18.60 9.14
CA GLY A 162 -18.46 -19.24 9.83
C GLY A 162 -17.23 -19.46 8.94
N MET A 163 -16.48 -20.54 9.21
CA MET A 163 -15.31 -20.93 8.43
C MET A 163 -15.74 -21.70 7.20
N ILE A 164 -15.33 -21.23 6.02
CA ILE A 164 -15.63 -21.83 4.71
C ILE A 164 -14.30 -22.29 4.09
N ASP A 165 -14.28 -23.55 3.65
CA ASP A 165 -13.22 -24.10 2.81
C ASP A 165 -13.40 -23.60 1.37
N LEU A 166 -12.41 -22.89 0.84
CA LEU A 166 -12.40 -22.44 -0.56
C LEU A 166 -11.84 -23.50 -1.51
N GLY A 167 -11.35 -24.60 -0.96
CA GLY A 167 -10.86 -25.75 -1.70
C GLY A 167 -9.46 -25.59 -2.29
N SER A 168 -9.16 -26.53 -3.17
CA SER A 168 -7.97 -26.55 -4.01
C SER A 168 -8.36 -27.17 -5.36
N MET A 169 -8.10 -26.50 -6.46
CA MET A 169 -8.38 -27.04 -7.81
C MET A 169 -7.43 -28.18 -8.20
N VAL A 170 -6.36 -28.39 -7.44
CA VAL A 170 -5.43 -29.51 -7.65
C VAL A 170 -5.58 -30.50 -6.50
N PRO A 171 -6.16 -31.70 -6.71
CA PRO A 171 -6.39 -32.67 -5.65
C PRO A 171 -5.14 -33.02 -4.85
N GLY A 172 -5.23 -32.97 -3.51
CA GLY A 172 -4.14 -33.27 -2.60
C GLY A 172 -3.04 -32.22 -2.53
N ARG A 173 -3.24 -31.05 -3.12
CA ARG A 173 -2.32 -29.91 -3.05
C ARG A 173 -2.91 -28.78 -2.20
N SER A 174 -2.03 -27.98 -1.64
CA SER A 174 -2.42 -26.87 -0.77
C SER A 174 -2.75 -25.61 -1.56
N SER A 175 -3.66 -24.80 -1.00
CA SER A 175 -3.98 -23.46 -1.43
C SER A 175 -4.00 -22.52 -0.23
N ARG A 176 -3.87 -21.20 -0.46
CA ARG A 176 -3.96 -20.17 0.57
C ARG A 176 -4.53 -18.87 0.01
N ALA A 177 -5.45 -18.27 0.73
CA ALA A 177 -5.95 -16.92 0.46
C ALA A 177 -5.08 -15.89 1.18
N ASN A 178 -4.49 -14.95 0.43
CA ASN A 178 -3.59 -13.92 0.96
C ASN A 178 -4.25 -12.57 1.14
N ALA A 179 -5.20 -12.22 0.27
CA ALA A 179 -5.90 -10.95 0.29
C ALA A 179 -7.31 -11.09 -0.28
N ILE A 180 -8.16 -10.13 0.07
CA ILE A 180 -9.56 -10.05 -0.36
C ILE A 180 -9.91 -8.60 -0.67
N ASN A 181 -10.71 -8.36 -1.71
CA ASN A 181 -11.15 -7.02 -2.08
C ASN A 181 -12.16 -6.44 -1.07
N ALA A 182 -12.47 -5.14 -1.18
CA ALA A 182 -13.34 -4.46 -0.22
C ALA A 182 -14.76 -5.05 -0.14
N ALA A 183 -15.30 -5.50 -1.26
CA ALA A 183 -16.64 -6.11 -1.34
C ALA A 183 -16.69 -7.55 -0.83
N GLY A 184 -15.54 -8.21 -0.59
CA GLY A 184 -15.48 -9.61 -0.17
C GLY A 184 -15.79 -10.63 -1.29
N THR A 185 -15.76 -10.19 -2.55
CA THR A 185 -16.19 -10.99 -3.72
C THR A 185 -15.03 -11.59 -4.51
N VAL A 186 -13.84 -11.01 -4.40
CA VAL A 186 -12.63 -11.50 -5.07
C VAL A 186 -11.54 -11.72 -4.02
N ILE A 187 -11.04 -12.95 -3.98
CA ILE A 187 -9.96 -13.40 -3.10
C ILE A 187 -8.77 -13.76 -3.97
N VAL A 188 -7.55 -13.45 -3.53
CA VAL A 188 -6.33 -13.83 -4.23
C VAL A 188 -5.31 -14.45 -3.28
N GLY A 189 -4.45 -15.28 -3.85
CA GLY A 189 -3.44 -15.98 -3.07
C GLY A 189 -2.60 -16.90 -3.95
N TRP A 190 -2.47 -18.14 -3.52
CA TRP A 190 -1.73 -19.15 -4.28
C TRP A 190 -2.36 -20.53 -4.20
N GLN A 191 -2.05 -21.34 -5.21
CA GLN A 191 -2.34 -22.74 -5.36
C GLN A 191 -1.04 -23.47 -5.71
N ASP A 192 -0.75 -24.58 -5.03
CA ASP A 192 0.32 -25.48 -5.44
C ASP A 192 -0.11 -26.31 -6.66
N GLU A 193 0.68 -26.26 -7.72
CA GLU A 193 0.49 -27.08 -8.93
C GLU A 193 0.80 -28.57 -8.67
N PRO A 194 0.45 -29.49 -9.58
CA PRO A 194 0.80 -30.89 -9.46
C PRO A 194 2.30 -31.14 -9.28
N THR A 195 3.15 -30.29 -9.86
CA THR A 195 4.62 -30.32 -9.72
C THR A 195 5.12 -29.84 -8.36
N GLY A 196 4.26 -29.24 -7.53
CA GLY A 196 4.65 -28.59 -6.29
C GLY A 196 5.10 -27.14 -6.46
N THR A 197 5.09 -26.60 -7.69
CA THR A 197 5.34 -25.16 -7.94
C THR A 197 4.14 -24.37 -7.44
N ARG A 198 4.41 -23.24 -6.80
CA ARG A 198 3.39 -22.34 -6.28
C ARG A 198 3.03 -21.28 -7.31
N SER A 199 1.76 -21.18 -7.68
CA SER A 199 1.22 -20.23 -8.66
C SER A 199 0.14 -19.34 -8.07
N GLY A 200 0.00 -18.15 -8.61
CA GLY A 200 -1.03 -17.19 -8.22
C GLY A 200 -2.43 -17.72 -8.52
N ALA A 201 -3.31 -17.67 -7.53
CA ALA A 201 -4.69 -18.11 -7.62
C ALA A 201 -5.66 -16.99 -7.27
N LYS A 202 -6.84 -17.06 -7.88
CA LYS A 202 -7.97 -16.17 -7.66
C LYS A 202 -9.24 -16.98 -7.45
N TRP A 203 -10.00 -16.64 -6.43
CA TRP A 203 -11.37 -17.16 -6.17
C TRP A 203 -12.35 -16.03 -6.41
N GLN A 204 -13.27 -16.23 -7.31
CA GLN A 204 -14.33 -15.28 -7.64
C GLN A 204 -15.62 -16.05 -7.96
N ASP A 205 -16.75 -15.64 -7.36
CA ASP A 205 -18.06 -16.28 -7.56
C ASP A 205 -18.06 -17.80 -7.28
N GLY A 206 -17.25 -18.22 -6.30
CA GLY A 206 -17.08 -19.63 -5.93
C GLY A 206 -16.19 -20.45 -6.87
N VAL A 207 -15.57 -19.81 -7.86
CA VAL A 207 -14.68 -20.48 -8.83
C VAL A 207 -13.23 -20.09 -8.55
N GLU A 208 -12.37 -21.09 -8.40
CA GLU A 208 -10.93 -20.94 -8.35
C GLU A 208 -10.34 -20.96 -9.77
N SER A 209 -9.35 -20.10 -10.02
CA SER A 209 -8.60 -20.05 -11.28
C SER A 209 -7.17 -19.58 -11.05
N PHE A 210 -6.23 -20.03 -11.89
CA PHE A 210 -4.88 -19.44 -11.91
C PHE A 210 -4.91 -18.02 -12.47
N ILE A 211 -3.99 -17.19 -11.98
CA ILE A 211 -3.68 -15.90 -12.58
C ILE A 211 -2.62 -16.15 -13.64
N THR A 212 -2.87 -15.71 -14.87
CA THR A 212 -1.99 -15.97 -16.01
C THR A 212 -1.39 -14.67 -16.57
N ASP A 213 -0.23 -14.79 -17.20
CA ASP A 213 0.35 -13.73 -18.02
C ASP A 213 -0.40 -13.60 -19.37
N ASN A 214 0.05 -12.67 -20.22
CA ASN A 214 -0.57 -12.39 -21.52
C ASN A 214 -0.40 -13.54 -22.53
N ASN A 215 0.41 -14.55 -22.21
CA ASN A 215 0.64 -15.74 -23.04
C ASN A 215 -0.10 -16.98 -22.46
N GLY A 216 -0.84 -16.82 -21.37
CA GLY A 216 -1.55 -17.89 -20.69
C GLY A 216 -0.71 -18.73 -19.71
N ASN A 217 0.54 -18.33 -19.40
CA ASN A 217 1.35 -19.02 -18.41
C ASN A 217 0.96 -18.58 -16.99
N ASN A 218 0.95 -19.50 -16.04
CA ASN A 218 0.72 -19.19 -14.64
C ASN A 218 1.81 -18.24 -14.12
N VAL A 219 1.40 -17.24 -13.32
CA VAL A 219 2.33 -16.33 -12.64
C VAL A 219 2.54 -16.77 -11.20
N GLY A 220 3.52 -16.19 -10.53
CA GLY A 220 3.79 -16.51 -9.13
C GLY A 220 2.72 -16.00 -8.16
N GLU A 221 2.92 -16.26 -6.87
CA GLU A 221 1.99 -15.97 -5.77
C GLU A 221 1.44 -14.55 -5.82
N ALA A 222 0.12 -14.40 -5.70
CA ALA A 222 -0.57 -13.13 -5.53
C ALA A 222 -0.59 -12.71 -4.05
N GLY A 223 -0.14 -11.48 -3.77
CA GLY A 223 0.03 -10.97 -2.40
C GLY A 223 -0.96 -9.89 -1.98
N GLY A 224 -1.66 -9.25 -2.92
CA GLY A 224 -2.59 -8.15 -2.65
C GLY A 224 -3.53 -7.88 -3.81
N ILE A 225 -4.61 -7.13 -3.51
CA ILE A 225 -5.67 -6.78 -4.47
C ILE A 225 -6.24 -5.40 -4.16
N SER A 226 -6.61 -4.64 -5.18
CA SER A 226 -7.30 -3.34 -5.05
C SER A 226 -8.72 -3.51 -4.51
N ALA A 227 -9.32 -2.42 -3.99
CA ALA A 227 -10.64 -2.45 -3.39
C ALA A 227 -11.75 -2.89 -4.35
N ASP A 228 -11.63 -2.55 -5.63
CA ASP A 228 -12.56 -2.95 -6.69
C ASP A 228 -12.36 -4.38 -7.19
N GLY A 229 -11.26 -5.04 -6.81
CA GLY A 229 -10.93 -6.40 -7.23
C GLY A 229 -10.25 -6.51 -8.60
N ASN A 230 -9.98 -5.41 -9.29
CA ASN A 230 -9.49 -5.41 -10.68
C ASN A 230 -7.97 -5.48 -10.80
N THR A 231 -7.24 -4.97 -9.80
CA THR A 231 -5.77 -4.94 -9.83
C THR A 231 -5.19 -5.85 -8.76
N ILE A 232 -4.36 -6.78 -9.15
CA ILE A 232 -3.70 -7.78 -8.31
C ILE A 232 -2.20 -7.55 -8.35
N ILE A 233 -1.53 -7.70 -7.22
CA ILE A 233 -0.07 -7.63 -7.12
C ILE A 233 0.50 -8.93 -6.58
N GLY A 234 1.76 -9.21 -6.94
CA GLY A 234 2.42 -10.41 -6.45
C GLY A 234 3.90 -10.48 -6.81
N SER A 235 4.42 -11.70 -6.74
CA SER A 235 5.83 -11.99 -6.97
C SER A 235 5.98 -13.09 -8.02
N ALA A 236 6.66 -12.76 -9.12
CA ALA A 236 7.01 -13.71 -10.17
C ALA A 236 8.53 -13.65 -10.39
N ASN A 237 9.27 -14.50 -9.69
CA ASN A 237 10.74 -14.50 -9.63
C ASN A 237 11.40 -14.24 -10.99
N PRO A 238 12.30 -13.22 -11.14
CA PRO A 238 12.85 -12.37 -10.08
C PRO A 238 12.05 -11.09 -9.79
N ASN A 239 11.02 -10.75 -10.57
CA ASN A 239 10.33 -9.47 -10.51
C ASN A 239 8.97 -9.55 -9.80
N PRO A 240 8.60 -8.54 -8.99
CA PRO A 240 7.21 -8.32 -8.63
C PRO A 240 6.37 -7.94 -9.85
N TYR A 241 5.05 -8.15 -9.76
CA TYR A 241 4.13 -7.83 -10.84
C TYR A 241 2.91 -7.06 -10.36
N VAL A 242 2.30 -6.36 -11.31
CA VAL A 242 0.93 -5.84 -11.27
C VAL A 242 0.16 -6.53 -12.38
N TRP A 243 -0.94 -7.17 -12.06
CA TRP A 243 -1.86 -7.78 -13.00
C TRP A 243 -3.19 -7.04 -12.97
N ASN A 244 -3.77 -6.80 -14.13
CA ASN A 244 -5.09 -6.19 -14.24
C ASN A 244 -5.90 -6.95 -15.31
N SER A 245 -7.18 -7.17 -15.06
CA SER A 245 -8.06 -7.94 -15.95
C SER A 245 -8.21 -7.34 -17.36
N VAL A 246 -7.91 -6.06 -17.53
CA VAL A 246 -8.02 -5.35 -18.83
C VAL A 246 -6.66 -5.21 -19.51
N SER A 247 -5.62 -4.82 -18.77
CA SER A 247 -4.30 -4.52 -19.33
C SER A 247 -3.30 -5.69 -19.24
N GLY A 248 -3.70 -6.79 -18.57
CA GLY A 248 -2.84 -7.95 -18.36
C GLY A 248 -1.73 -7.70 -17.34
N LEU A 249 -0.61 -8.38 -17.51
CA LEU A 249 0.51 -8.40 -16.57
C LEU A 249 1.57 -7.36 -16.94
N THR A 250 2.02 -6.62 -15.92
CA THR A 250 3.16 -5.70 -15.98
C THR A 250 4.16 -6.05 -14.89
N TYR A 251 5.44 -6.26 -15.24
CA TYR A 251 6.51 -6.46 -14.26
C TYR A 251 7.03 -5.12 -13.74
N ILE A 252 7.23 -5.05 -12.42
CA ILE A 252 7.97 -3.94 -11.80
C ILE A 252 9.45 -4.36 -11.81
N THR A 253 10.23 -3.81 -12.73
CA THR A 253 11.58 -4.26 -12.98
C THR A 253 12.64 -3.52 -12.16
N HIS A 254 13.78 -4.17 -11.92
CA HIS A 254 14.98 -3.58 -11.35
C HIS A 254 16.20 -3.93 -12.24
N PRO A 255 17.15 -3.01 -12.50
CA PRO A 255 18.29 -3.28 -13.38
C PRO A 255 19.12 -4.49 -12.98
N ASN A 256 19.23 -4.74 -11.67
CA ASN A 256 19.99 -5.86 -11.11
C ASN A 256 19.11 -7.08 -10.78
N ALA A 257 17.84 -7.11 -11.20
CA ALA A 257 16.96 -8.24 -10.92
C ALA A 257 17.52 -9.53 -11.51
N SER A 258 17.62 -10.55 -10.66
CA SER A 258 18.19 -11.85 -11.00
C SER A 258 17.68 -12.91 -10.02
N PHE A 259 18.04 -14.17 -10.25
CA PHE A 259 17.71 -15.24 -9.31
C PHE A 259 18.29 -14.99 -7.90
N SER A 260 19.45 -14.32 -7.80
CA SER A 260 20.10 -13.96 -6.52
C SER A 260 19.67 -12.59 -5.96
N PHE A 261 19.00 -11.75 -6.72
CA PHE A 261 18.47 -10.46 -6.29
C PHE A 261 17.04 -10.28 -6.81
N LYS A 262 16.08 -10.61 -5.99
CA LYS A 262 14.68 -10.72 -6.37
C LYS A 262 13.77 -9.84 -5.54
N GLY A 263 12.64 -9.48 -6.12
CA GLY A 263 11.65 -8.60 -5.51
C GLY A 263 10.31 -9.27 -5.23
N GLY A 264 9.49 -8.55 -4.46
CA GLY A 264 8.10 -8.87 -4.19
C GLY A 264 7.28 -7.60 -4.02
N ALA A 265 6.05 -7.58 -4.53
CA ALA A 265 5.06 -6.56 -4.22
C ALA A 265 4.31 -6.98 -2.95
N THR A 266 4.23 -6.09 -1.98
CA THR A 266 3.76 -6.39 -0.61
C THR A 266 2.46 -5.69 -0.25
N GLY A 267 2.11 -4.59 -0.91
CA GLY A 267 0.90 -3.84 -0.64
C GLY A 267 0.47 -2.98 -1.83
N ILE A 268 -0.84 -2.73 -1.90
CA ILE A 268 -1.49 -1.94 -2.94
C ILE A 268 -2.55 -1.03 -2.32
N SER A 269 -2.68 0.21 -2.80
CA SER A 269 -3.74 1.15 -2.40
C SER A 269 -5.11 0.70 -2.92
N ALA A 270 -6.21 1.18 -2.29
CA ALA A 270 -7.58 0.82 -2.66
C ALA A 270 -7.90 1.12 -4.13
N ASP A 271 -7.39 2.21 -4.67
CA ASP A 271 -7.58 2.62 -6.07
C ASP A 271 -6.69 1.86 -7.08
N GLY A 272 -5.87 0.92 -6.61
CA GLY A 272 -4.97 0.12 -7.43
C GLY A 272 -3.77 0.87 -8.03
N LYS A 273 -3.55 2.15 -7.69
CA LYS A 273 -2.58 3.00 -8.38
C LYS A 273 -1.20 3.02 -7.73
N LYS A 274 -1.11 2.81 -6.42
CA LYS A 274 0.15 2.78 -5.69
C LYS A 274 0.45 1.37 -5.23
N VAL A 275 1.63 0.89 -5.56
CA VAL A 275 2.14 -0.42 -5.15
C VAL A 275 3.44 -0.21 -4.39
N ILE A 276 3.58 -0.87 -3.26
CA ILE A 276 4.84 -0.94 -2.52
C ILE A 276 5.42 -2.35 -2.58
N GLY A 277 6.72 -2.42 -2.39
CA GLY A 277 7.43 -3.69 -2.39
C GLY A 277 8.92 -3.51 -2.16
N TYR A 278 9.66 -4.55 -2.40
CA TYR A 278 11.10 -4.57 -2.16
C TYR A 278 11.85 -5.36 -3.23
N TYR A 279 13.16 -5.13 -3.30
CA TYR A 279 14.16 -6.01 -3.88
C TYR A 279 15.21 -6.34 -2.84
N ARG A 280 15.71 -7.59 -2.80
CA ARG A 280 16.78 -7.99 -1.86
C ARG A 280 17.60 -9.13 -2.41
N ALA A 281 18.85 -9.23 -1.93
CA ALA A 281 19.70 -10.36 -2.21
C ALA A 281 19.17 -11.62 -1.52
N PHE A 282 19.32 -12.76 -2.18
CA PHE A 282 18.99 -14.06 -1.60
C PHE A 282 19.83 -14.31 -0.35
N GLY A 283 19.20 -14.75 0.73
CA GLY A 283 19.87 -15.01 2.01
C GLY A 283 20.20 -13.77 2.85
N ALA A 284 20.05 -12.55 2.31
CA ALA A 284 20.21 -11.33 3.10
C ALA A 284 19.04 -11.13 4.08
N PRO A 285 19.28 -10.47 5.23
CA PRO A 285 18.19 -10.13 6.13
C PRO A 285 17.09 -9.35 5.41
N PRO A 286 15.80 -9.66 5.66
CA PRO A 286 14.69 -9.01 4.95
C PRO A 286 14.75 -7.49 4.94
N MET A 287 15.17 -6.88 6.04
CA MET A 287 15.21 -5.42 6.21
C MET A 287 16.41 -4.74 5.53
N SER A 288 17.36 -5.49 4.97
CA SER A 288 18.47 -4.95 4.17
C SER A 288 18.15 -4.83 2.69
N GLY A 289 16.88 -5.01 2.30
CA GLY A 289 16.43 -4.83 0.93
C GLY A 289 16.33 -3.38 0.50
N GLU A 290 16.01 -3.18 -0.77
CA GLU A 290 15.64 -1.88 -1.36
C GLU A 290 14.11 -1.79 -1.40
N GLY A 291 13.51 -1.03 -0.46
CA GLY A 291 12.08 -0.74 -0.50
C GLY A 291 11.75 0.18 -1.67
N PHE A 292 10.58 -0.01 -2.28
CA PHE A 292 10.11 0.84 -3.36
C PHE A 292 8.63 1.21 -3.23
N ILE A 293 8.27 2.31 -3.89
CA ILE A 293 6.91 2.67 -4.30
C ILE A 293 6.87 2.68 -5.83
N TRP A 294 5.77 2.20 -6.39
CA TRP A 294 5.54 2.15 -7.83
C TRP A 294 4.16 2.71 -8.18
N THR A 295 4.09 3.44 -9.29
CA THR A 295 2.85 3.79 -9.99
C THR A 295 3.04 3.57 -11.49
N SER A 296 1.96 3.40 -12.24
CA SER A 296 2.05 3.29 -13.72
C SER A 296 2.66 4.53 -14.40
N ALA A 297 2.53 5.71 -13.76
CA ALA A 297 3.04 6.97 -14.29
C ALA A 297 4.52 7.21 -13.99
N SER A 298 4.99 6.84 -12.78
CA SER A 298 6.37 7.11 -12.34
C SER A 298 7.32 5.92 -12.48
N GLY A 299 6.77 4.72 -12.69
CA GLY A 299 7.55 3.50 -12.53
C GLY A 299 7.97 3.27 -11.08
N ARG A 300 9.01 2.46 -10.86
CA ARG A 300 9.58 2.14 -9.55
C ARG A 300 10.49 3.27 -9.05
N ILE A 301 10.24 3.74 -7.84
CA ILE A 301 11.07 4.72 -7.13
C ILE A 301 11.50 4.09 -5.80
N ASN A 302 12.79 4.22 -5.43
CA ASN A 302 13.27 3.82 -4.11
C ASN A 302 12.49 4.57 -3.01
N LEU A 303 12.06 3.87 -1.95
CA LEU A 303 11.17 4.47 -0.94
C LEU A 303 11.85 5.57 -0.12
N ASN A 304 13.16 5.46 0.14
CA ASN A 304 13.93 6.53 0.79
C ASN A 304 14.02 7.76 -0.11
N ASP A 305 14.33 7.58 -1.41
CA ASP A 305 14.40 8.68 -2.37
C ASP A 305 13.03 9.36 -2.54
N TYR A 306 11.97 8.56 -2.54
CA TYR A 306 10.60 9.09 -2.57
C TYR A 306 10.29 9.94 -1.33
N ALA A 307 10.63 9.49 -0.12
CA ALA A 307 10.46 10.26 1.10
C ALA A 307 11.26 11.58 1.05
N VAL A 308 12.53 11.53 0.63
CA VAL A 308 13.38 12.73 0.46
C VAL A 308 12.80 13.69 -0.57
N SER A 309 12.25 13.19 -1.69
CA SER A 309 11.61 14.02 -2.72
C SER A 309 10.38 14.78 -2.21
N LEU A 310 9.75 14.27 -1.16
CA LEU A 310 8.67 14.93 -0.43
C LEU A 310 9.17 15.87 0.70
N GLY A 311 10.48 16.01 0.90
CA GLY A 311 11.04 16.82 1.97
C GLY A 311 11.07 16.14 3.35
N ILE A 312 10.81 14.82 3.41
CA ILE A 312 10.84 14.06 4.66
C ILE A 312 12.28 13.67 4.99
N ALA A 313 12.76 14.08 6.15
CA ALA A 313 14.08 13.69 6.64
C ALA A 313 14.08 12.21 7.07
N THR A 314 14.94 11.40 6.46
CA THR A 314 15.04 9.97 6.81
C THR A 314 15.88 9.72 8.07
N ASN A 315 16.70 10.70 8.49
CA ASN A 315 17.54 10.63 9.70
C ASN A 315 18.36 9.32 9.80
N GLY A 316 18.84 8.84 8.65
CA GLY A 316 19.61 7.59 8.56
C GLY A 316 18.77 6.30 8.63
N VAL A 317 17.45 6.40 8.61
CA VAL A 317 16.56 5.23 8.46
C VAL A 317 16.59 4.73 7.03
N THR A 318 16.80 3.43 6.85
CA THR A 318 16.62 2.71 5.58
C THR A 318 15.33 1.92 5.61
N MET A 319 14.39 2.25 4.74
CA MET A 319 13.10 1.59 4.61
C MET A 319 13.18 0.41 3.62
N GLY A 320 13.94 -0.62 4.01
CA GLY A 320 14.32 -1.73 3.11
C GLY A 320 13.20 -2.70 2.77
N LEU A 321 12.20 -2.83 3.66
CA LEU A 321 11.12 -3.79 3.52
C LEU A 321 9.77 -3.15 3.88
N PRO A 322 9.18 -2.30 3.02
CA PRO A 322 7.81 -1.85 3.18
C PRO A 322 6.86 -3.03 3.00
N LEU A 323 5.97 -3.26 3.97
CA LEU A 323 5.11 -4.45 4.05
C LEU A 323 3.63 -4.13 3.97
N ALA A 324 3.23 -2.91 4.34
CA ALA A 324 1.85 -2.48 4.38
C ALA A 324 1.70 -1.04 3.86
N ILE A 325 0.64 -0.81 3.10
CA ILE A 325 0.17 0.51 2.68
C ILE A 325 -1.30 0.65 3.05
N SER A 326 -1.72 1.83 3.55
CA SER A 326 -3.12 2.12 3.86
C SER A 326 -3.99 2.12 2.60
N GLN A 327 -5.29 1.95 2.76
CA GLN A 327 -6.23 1.91 1.63
C GLN A 327 -6.23 3.24 0.86
N ASP A 328 -6.12 4.38 1.53
CA ASP A 328 -5.98 5.71 0.93
C ASP A 328 -4.61 5.96 0.27
N GLY A 329 -3.66 5.02 0.42
CA GLY A 329 -2.31 5.09 -0.14
C GLY A 329 -1.43 6.19 0.47
N LYS A 330 -1.73 6.62 1.72
CA LYS A 330 -1.05 7.76 2.38
C LYS A 330 -0.14 7.35 3.52
N LYS A 331 -0.23 6.11 3.98
CA LYS A 331 0.58 5.57 5.07
C LYS A 331 1.26 4.29 4.65
N ILE A 332 2.54 4.18 4.94
CA ILE A 332 3.35 3.00 4.62
C ILE A 332 4.04 2.55 5.90
N ALA A 333 3.99 1.27 6.18
CA ALA A 333 4.69 0.69 7.32
C ALA A 333 5.47 -0.55 6.91
N GLY A 334 6.56 -0.84 7.62
CA GLY A 334 7.42 -1.96 7.27
C GLY A 334 8.60 -2.12 8.21
N ALA A 335 9.55 -2.93 7.80
CA ALA A 335 10.82 -3.16 8.49
C ALA A 335 11.98 -2.49 7.76
N GLY A 336 12.99 -2.09 8.53
CA GLY A 336 14.17 -1.43 8.00
C GLY A 336 15.31 -1.42 9.01
N THR A 337 16.24 -0.49 8.83
CA THR A 337 17.32 -0.25 9.79
C THR A 337 17.41 1.23 10.15
N ASN A 338 17.83 1.52 11.39
CA ASN A 338 18.17 2.88 11.80
C ASN A 338 19.62 3.23 11.42
N ALA A 339 20.04 4.46 11.71
CA ALA A 339 21.40 4.96 11.43
C ALA A 339 22.52 4.12 12.08
N SER A 340 22.23 3.35 13.13
CA SER A 340 23.16 2.44 13.81
C SER A 340 23.12 1.03 13.25
N GLY A 341 22.35 0.77 12.17
CA GLY A 341 22.19 -0.55 11.57
C GLY A 341 21.30 -1.51 12.36
N GLN A 342 20.61 -1.06 13.40
CA GLN A 342 19.69 -1.88 14.16
C GLN A 342 18.38 -2.06 13.41
N MET A 343 17.79 -3.26 13.49
CA MET A 343 16.46 -3.54 12.92
C MET A 343 15.38 -2.72 13.62
N ILE A 344 14.47 -2.19 12.81
CA ILE A 344 13.34 -1.36 13.26
C ILE A 344 12.06 -1.73 12.52
N ALA A 345 10.92 -1.44 13.13
CA ALA A 345 9.68 -1.18 12.42
C ALA A 345 9.53 0.32 12.18
N PHE A 346 9.15 0.72 10.96
CA PHE A 346 8.92 2.12 10.59
C PHE A 346 7.47 2.37 10.18
N TYR A 347 7.05 3.63 10.36
CA TYR A 347 5.79 4.18 9.87
C TYR A 347 6.08 5.48 9.14
N LEU A 348 5.63 5.59 7.89
CA LEU A 348 5.79 6.75 7.02
C LEU A 348 4.41 7.30 6.69
N ASP A 349 4.11 8.52 7.12
CA ASP A 349 2.88 9.26 6.78
C ASP A 349 3.17 10.33 5.72
N ILE A 350 2.56 10.18 4.54
CA ILE A 350 2.68 11.12 3.42
C ILE A 350 1.39 11.91 3.17
N SER A 351 0.43 11.88 4.11
CA SER A 351 -0.91 12.48 3.94
C SER A 351 -0.87 13.95 3.57
N GLN A 352 0.07 14.70 4.13
CA GLN A 352 0.16 16.14 3.94
C GLN A 352 0.63 16.57 2.55
N PHE A 353 1.48 15.76 1.90
CA PHE A 353 2.00 16.08 0.57
C PHE A 353 0.99 15.81 -0.54
N LEU A 354 0.12 14.84 -0.37
CA LEU A 354 -0.92 14.54 -1.34
C LEU A 354 -2.02 15.60 -1.34
N SER A 355 -2.34 16.18 -0.18
CA SER A 355 -3.33 17.26 -0.08
C SER A 355 -2.83 18.59 -0.67
N VAL A 356 -1.54 18.88 -0.58
CA VAL A 356 -0.94 20.09 -1.16
C VAL A 356 -0.83 19.97 -2.69
N ASN A 357 -0.42 18.81 -3.21
CA ASN A 357 -0.35 18.58 -4.65
C ASN A 357 -1.74 18.54 -5.32
N ASP A 358 -2.75 17.96 -4.67
CA ASP A 358 -4.10 17.93 -5.21
C ASP A 358 -4.76 19.33 -5.13
N ALA A 359 -4.56 20.07 -4.05
CA ALA A 359 -5.08 21.45 -3.91
C ALA A 359 -4.35 22.44 -4.84
N VAL A 360 -3.05 22.24 -5.09
CA VAL A 360 -2.28 23.05 -6.05
C VAL A 360 -2.64 22.67 -7.48
N LYS A 361 -2.88 21.39 -7.78
CA LYS A 361 -3.37 20.97 -9.11
C LYS A 361 -4.79 21.49 -9.40
N GLU A 362 -5.71 21.48 -8.45
CA GLU A 362 -7.04 22.05 -8.65
C GLU A 362 -7.03 23.59 -8.75
N LYS A 363 -6.11 24.27 -8.05
CA LYS A 363 -6.06 25.74 -8.04
C LYS A 363 -5.35 26.37 -9.24
N ASN A 364 -4.43 25.63 -9.90
CA ASN A 364 -3.58 26.17 -10.97
C ASN A 364 -3.49 25.27 -12.21
N SER A 365 -4.29 24.21 -12.35
CA SER A 365 -4.27 23.41 -13.58
C SER A 365 -4.84 24.22 -14.75
N ILE A 366 -3.97 24.56 -15.68
CA ILE A 366 -4.38 25.08 -16.97
C ILE A 366 -4.77 23.88 -17.84
N GLY A 367 -6.06 23.75 -18.10
CA GLY A 367 -6.56 22.77 -19.08
C GLY A 367 -6.12 23.18 -20.48
N ILE A 368 -5.54 22.25 -21.24
CA ILE A 368 -5.06 22.49 -22.61
C ILE A 368 -5.88 21.63 -23.56
N TYR A 369 -6.52 22.26 -24.55
CA TYR A 369 -7.42 21.58 -25.50
C TYR A 369 -7.48 22.33 -26.84
N PRO A 370 -7.95 21.66 -27.94
CA PRO A 370 -8.24 20.24 -28.04
C PRO A 370 -6.94 19.39 -28.12
N ASN A 371 -7.02 18.13 -27.75
CA ASN A 371 -5.96 17.16 -27.99
C ASN A 371 -6.61 15.85 -28.46
N PRO A 372 -6.41 15.44 -29.72
CA PRO A 372 -5.53 16.00 -30.76
C PRO A 372 -5.97 17.37 -31.30
N VAL A 373 -4.97 18.20 -31.70
CA VAL A 373 -5.16 19.56 -32.22
C VAL A 373 -4.90 19.65 -33.72
N THR A 374 -5.69 20.50 -34.40
CA THR A 374 -5.42 20.86 -35.81
C THR A 374 -4.60 22.15 -35.88
N ASP A 375 -5.10 23.28 -35.42
CA ASP A 375 -4.43 24.57 -35.64
C ASP A 375 -4.19 25.36 -34.36
N ILE A 376 -5.14 25.38 -33.41
CA ILE A 376 -5.11 26.24 -32.23
C ILE A 376 -5.23 25.38 -30.97
N LEU A 377 -4.26 25.51 -30.06
CA LEU A 377 -4.33 25.01 -28.68
C LEU A 377 -4.83 26.12 -27.74
N TYR A 378 -5.87 25.85 -26.99
CA TYR A 378 -6.46 26.75 -26.00
C TYR A 378 -6.02 26.38 -24.59
N PHE A 379 -5.90 27.40 -23.73
CA PHE A 379 -5.60 27.28 -22.31
C PHE A 379 -6.82 27.72 -21.48
N LYS A 380 -7.33 26.84 -20.64
CA LYS A 380 -8.47 27.11 -19.74
C LYS A 380 -8.00 27.02 -18.28
N GLY A 381 -8.04 28.14 -17.55
CA GLY A 381 -7.67 28.18 -16.14
C GLY A 381 -7.41 29.60 -15.64
N LYS A 382 -7.15 29.72 -14.34
CA LYS A 382 -6.79 31.01 -13.70
C LYS A 382 -5.25 31.11 -13.63
N GLY A 383 -4.63 31.69 -14.65
CA GLY A 383 -3.20 31.97 -14.64
C GLY A 383 -2.74 32.56 -15.96
N LYS A 384 -1.92 33.62 -15.92
CA LYS A 384 -1.31 34.17 -17.11
C LYS A 384 -0.06 33.35 -17.44
N ILE A 385 -0.04 32.76 -18.65
CA ILE A 385 1.14 32.03 -19.13
C ILE A 385 2.15 33.08 -19.58
N GLU A 386 3.34 33.03 -19.01
CA GLU A 386 4.43 33.95 -19.30
C GLU A 386 5.25 33.47 -20.51
N LYS A 387 5.37 32.15 -20.66
CA LYS A 387 6.15 31.56 -21.75
C LYS A 387 5.61 30.17 -22.08
N ALA A 388 5.61 29.82 -23.36
CA ALA A 388 5.33 28.46 -23.82
C ALA A 388 6.35 28.05 -24.90
N GLU A 389 6.85 26.81 -24.83
CA GLU A 389 7.81 26.25 -25.76
C GLU A 389 7.36 24.86 -26.19
N ILE A 390 7.46 24.57 -27.49
CA ILE A 390 7.06 23.28 -28.06
C ILE A 390 8.33 22.52 -28.48
N TYR A 391 8.37 21.25 -28.08
CA TYR A 391 9.46 20.32 -28.40
C TYR A 391 8.92 19.11 -29.16
N ASN A 392 9.68 18.61 -30.10
CA ASN A 392 9.42 17.32 -30.73
C ASN A 392 9.84 16.16 -29.79
N MET A 393 9.52 14.93 -30.15
CA MET A 393 9.81 13.74 -29.33
C MET A 393 11.30 13.40 -29.20
N VAL A 394 12.19 14.04 -29.97
CA VAL A 394 13.66 13.93 -29.81
C VAL A 394 14.24 15.07 -28.95
N GLY A 395 13.37 15.89 -28.31
CA GLY A 395 13.80 16.97 -27.41
C GLY A 395 14.24 18.26 -28.09
N GLN A 396 14.04 18.41 -29.39
CA GLN A 396 14.36 19.60 -30.17
C GLN A 396 13.24 20.64 -30.00
N LYS A 397 13.58 21.88 -29.64
CA LYS A 397 12.62 22.99 -29.58
C LYS A 397 12.22 23.40 -31.00
N VAL A 398 10.92 23.31 -31.31
CA VAL A 398 10.37 23.59 -32.63
C VAL A 398 9.59 24.90 -32.71
N LYS A 399 9.06 25.42 -31.57
CA LYS A 399 8.36 26.71 -31.54
C LYS A 399 8.43 27.30 -30.12
N SER A 400 8.38 28.64 -29.99
CA SER A 400 8.39 29.38 -28.74
C SER A 400 7.43 30.54 -28.78
N PHE A 401 6.78 30.85 -27.63
CA PHE A 401 5.85 31.96 -27.42
C PHE A 401 6.23 32.67 -26.13
N ASP A 402 6.62 33.94 -26.21
CA ASP A 402 7.06 34.72 -25.03
C ASP A 402 5.91 35.38 -24.25
N THR A 403 4.70 35.36 -24.81
CA THR A 403 3.46 35.75 -24.13
C THR A 403 2.31 34.95 -24.72
N VAL A 404 1.46 34.38 -23.87
CA VAL A 404 0.32 33.54 -24.29
C VAL A 404 -0.98 34.11 -23.75
N GLU A 405 -1.84 34.59 -24.63
CA GLU A 405 -3.17 35.13 -24.31
C GLU A 405 -4.26 34.07 -24.56
N GLY A 406 -4.25 33.01 -23.72
CA GLY A 406 -5.30 32.00 -23.74
C GLY A 406 -5.24 30.98 -24.88
N GLN A 407 -4.38 31.16 -25.89
CA GLN A 407 -4.22 30.24 -27.01
C GLN A 407 -2.85 30.35 -27.69
N ILE A 408 -2.44 29.28 -28.37
CA ILE A 408 -1.26 29.28 -29.25
C ILE A 408 -1.59 28.64 -30.61
N ASP A 409 -1.00 29.20 -31.66
CA ASP A 409 -1.11 28.68 -33.00
C ASP A 409 -0.05 27.59 -33.27
N VAL A 410 -0.50 26.40 -33.58
CA VAL A 410 0.32 25.21 -33.89
C VAL A 410 0.11 24.74 -35.33
N SER A 411 -0.56 25.53 -36.18
CA SER A 411 -0.87 25.18 -37.60
C SER A 411 0.38 24.84 -38.42
N SER A 412 1.51 25.52 -38.14
CA SER A 412 2.79 25.31 -38.80
C SER A 412 3.55 24.04 -38.42
N LEU A 413 3.08 23.30 -37.42
CA LEU A 413 3.71 22.05 -37.01
C LEU A 413 3.28 20.90 -37.92
N SER A 414 4.21 20.00 -38.23
CA SER A 414 3.91 18.76 -38.93
C SER A 414 3.06 17.83 -38.05
N LYS A 415 2.33 16.89 -38.66
CA LYS A 415 1.59 15.87 -37.94
C LYS A 415 2.54 15.04 -37.05
N GLY A 416 2.16 14.81 -35.77
CA GLY A 416 2.98 14.05 -34.84
C GLY A 416 2.74 14.40 -33.39
N ASP A 417 3.53 13.79 -32.54
CA ASP A 417 3.52 13.98 -31.09
C ASP A 417 4.48 15.09 -30.67
N TYR A 418 4.04 15.95 -29.76
CA TYR A 418 4.81 17.08 -29.26
C TYR A 418 4.66 17.22 -27.74
N ILE A 419 5.65 17.86 -27.12
CA ILE A 419 5.64 18.28 -25.71
C ILE A 419 5.58 19.80 -25.68
N LEU A 420 4.55 20.35 -25.05
CA LEU A 420 4.42 21.75 -24.71
C LEU A 420 4.93 21.97 -23.29
N GLN A 421 5.96 22.79 -23.13
CA GLN A 421 6.40 23.31 -21.82
C GLN A 421 5.90 24.74 -21.67
N TYR A 422 5.34 25.09 -20.50
CA TYR A 422 4.86 26.44 -20.23
C TYR A 422 5.11 26.85 -18.79
N SER A 423 5.30 28.15 -18.57
CA SER A 423 5.45 28.76 -17.25
C SER A 423 4.30 29.71 -16.95
N VAL A 424 3.80 29.63 -15.73
CA VAL A 424 2.79 30.55 -15.18
C VAL A 424 3.44 31.40 -14.11
N LYS A 425 3.09 32.70 -14.03
CA LYS A 425 3.69 33.64 -13.08
C LYS A 425 3.67 33.11 -11.65
N GLY A 426 4.85 32.92 -11.06
CA GLY A 426 5.05 32.44 -9.69
C GLY A 426 4.91 30.92 -9.50
N VAL A 427 4.82 30.14 -10.59
CA VAL A 427 4.70 28.67 -10.56
C VAL A 427 5.82 28.02 -11.38
N LYS A 428 6.26 26.85 -10.97
CA LYS A 428 7.27 26.04 -11.66
C LYS A 428 6.79 25.66 -13.08
N GLN A 429 7.72 25.54 -14.01
CA GLN A 429 7.46 25.11 -15.40
C GLN A 429 6.75 23.77 -15.47
N GLU A 430 5.66 23.68 -16.24
CA GLU A 430 4.86 22.47 -16.46
C GLU A 430 5.01 21.94 -17.88
N ALA A 431 4.75 20.65 -18.11
CA ALA A 431 4.82 19.99 -19.39
C ALA A 431 3.51 19.27 -19.74
N TYR A 432 3.08 19.37 -21.01
CA TYR A 432 1.87 18.75 -21.52
C TYR A 432 2.13 18.10 -22.87
N LYS A 433 1.76 16.81 -23.04
CA LYS A 433 1.86 16.11 -24.32
C LYS A 433 0.61 16.35 -25.16
N PHE A 434 0.78 16.74 -26.43
CA PHE A 434 -0.32 16.87 -27.39
C PHE A 434 -0.01 16.23 -28.74
N ILE A 435 -1.05 15.92 -29.49
CA ILE A 435 -0.98 15.30 -30.82
C ILE A 435 -1.44 16.32 -31.87
N LYS A 436 -0.61 16.61 -32.85
CA LYS A 436 -0.92 17.43 -34.04
C LYS A 436 -1.50 16.51 -35.12
N LYS A 437 -2.69 16.84 -35.63
CA LYS A 437 -3.36 16.16 -36.74
C LYS A 437 -2.94 16.66 -38.09
#